data_179ecb36b30e3ba5a50ca8ac1c1b1592
#
_entry.id   179ecb36b30e3ba5a50ca8ac1c1b1592
#
_cell.length_a   1.000
_cell.length_b   1.000
_cell.length_c   1.000
_cell.angle_alpha   90.00
_cell.angle_beta   90.00
_cell.angle_gamma   90.00
#
_symmetry.space_group_name_H-M   'P 1'
#
loop_
_entity.id
_entity.type
_entity.pdbx_description
1 polymer ?
#
loop_
_entity_poly.entity_id
_entity_poly.type
_entity_poly.pdbx_seq_one_letter_code
_entity_poly.pdbx_strand_id
1 'polypeptide(L)'
;MRARLLGGRTTVVRRTRIAIAGVSAIAIIAAALVLYVAWLRYTEAVRTTELERQVYAITAGLNAGGPLDIESPEPITGVSATLLEVEARLIGTYLVLTDAGGAVLYSSESDVTLDRYDVARLTGAPDELGVRSGVEPLPRAGRVIIVAAPVDGIDADGYLVAVQPLRELAGARRGGALILLVVTLLTVVVAWVIGGIVAHRMTRPLVRLREGADAIAAGSWGYQVPVEGDEEVIALASAFNTMSARVDAAYTAQRHFVGDVSHEIRTPITSIQGFAGALLGDMAEDREQRDRFARIIRQEAGRLMELTGTLLALADLDSGRVTVDRSVVDTTALSEALHSRHDLVAEERGVSFEVTDLGAEGRPLADELRLLQVASALVSNALLHAPRGGTVRVGGIVRDDRWCLTVDDSGEGVPAEERERIFERFVRLDASRASVRGGSGLGLSICRRLVDLMDGTIAVEDSELGGARFIVCLERA
;
A
#
# COMPACT_ATOMS: atom_id res chain seq x y z
N MET A 1 17.54 -10.41 -23.15
CA MET A 1 16.92 -9.47 -22.18
C MET A 1 16.20 -10.17 -21.01
N ARG A 2 15.61 -11.37 -21.18
CA ARG A 2 14.94 -12.14 -20.09
C ARG A 2 15.86 -12.64 -18.94
N ALA A 3 17.14 -12.95 -19.20
CA ALA A 3 18.04 -13.49 -18.18
C ALA A 3 18.53 -12.48 -17.13
N ARG A 4 18.55 -11.17 -17.41
CA ARG A 4 18.91 -10.12 -16.43
C ARG A 4 17.75 -9.79 -15.45
N LEU A 5 16.49 -10.05 -15.83
CA LEU A 5 15.33 -9.79 -15.00
C LEU A 5 15.15 -10.86 -13.90
N LEU A 6 15.57 -12.09 -14.12
CA LEU A 6 15.51 -13.18 -13.13
C LEU A 6 16.56 -13.05 -12.02
N GLY A 7 17.74 -12.47 -12.32
CA GLY A 7 18.80 -12.22 -11.33
C GLY A 7 18.47 -11.17 -10.29
N GLY A 8 17.62 -10.18 -10.61
CA GLY A 8 17.19 -9.12 -9.68
C GLY A 8 16.11 -9.57 -8.68
N ARG A 9 15.27 -10.54 -9.06
CA ARG A 9 14.14 -11.05 -8.25
C ARG A 9 14.57 -11.72 -6.94
N THR A 10 15.69 -12.47 -6.99
CA THR A 10 16.20 -13.18 -5.82
C THR A 10 16.97 -12.28 -4.86
N THR A 11 17.41 -11.10 -5.30
CA THR A 11 18.30 -10.24 -4.52
C THR A 11 17.57 -9.42 -3.45
N VAL A 12 16.40 -8.85 -3.73
CA VAL A 12 15.66 -8.01 -2.75
C VAL A 12 15.09 -8.86 -1.64
N VAL A 13 14.31 -9.90 -1.97
CA VAL A 13 13.75 -10.83 -0.98
C VAL A 13 14.85 -11.48 -0.15
N ARG A 14 15.95 -11.91 -0.81
CA ARG A 14 17.10 -12.50 -0.13
C ARG A 14 17.80 -11.49 0.77
N ARG A 15 18.02 -10.25 0.34
CA ARG A 15 18.66 -9.20 1.14
C ARG A 15 17.80 -8.83 2.36
N THR A 16 16.50 -8.63 2.19
CA THR A 16 15.58 -8.31 3.30
C THR A 16 15.53 -9.46 4.31
N ARG A 17 15.43 -10.71 3.84
CA ARG A 17 15.47 -11.91 4.69
C ARG A 17 16.77 -12.02 5.45
N ILE A 18 17.93 -11.83 4.82
CA ILE A 18 19.25 -11.87 5.44
C ILE A 18 19.39 -10.71 6.45
N ALA A 19 18.91 -9.51 6.15
CA ALA A 19 18.99 -8.37 7.06
C ALA A 19 18.14 -8.60 8.33
N ILE A 20 16.89 -9.02 8.19
CA ILE A 20 16.01 -9.31 9.34
C ILE A 20 16.59 -10.46 10.18
N ALA A 21 16.98 -11.56 9.53
CA ALA A 21 17.57 -12.71 10.22
C ALA A 21 18.90 -12.34 10.92
N GLY A 22 19.74 -11.52 10.27
CA GLY A 22 21.01 -11.06 10.83
C GLY A 22 20.83 -10.18 12.06
N VAL A 23 19.95 -9.19 12.01
CA VAL A 23 19.66 -8.30 13.16
C VAL A 23 19.05 -9.10 14.32
N SER A 24 18.10 -9.99 14.03
CA SER A 24 17.49 -10.84 15.05
C SER A 24 18.50 -11.79 15.68
N ALA A 25 19.38 -12.43 14.89
CA ALA A 25 20.42 -13.31 15.39
C ALA A 25 21.42 -12.57 16.30
N ILE A 26 21.87 -11.38 15.92
CA ILE A 26 22.77 -10.55 16.74
C ILE A 26 22.09 -10.20 18.08
N ALA A 27 20.84 -9.78 18.07
CA ALA A 27 20.11 -9.43 19.29
C ALA A 27 19.93 -10.63 20.22
N ILE A 28 19.60 -11.79 19.67
CA ILE A 28 19.42 -13.04 20.43
C ILE A 28 20.75 -13.50 21.04
N ILE A 29 21.86 -13.46 20.28
CA ILE A 29 23.19 -13.83 20.77
C ILE A 29 23.65 -12.86 21.87
N ALA A 30 23.43 -11.55 21.70
CA ALA A 30 23.76 -10.57 22.72
C ALA A 30 22.96 -10.81 24.02
N ALA A 31 21.65 -11.06 23.91
CA ALA A 31 20.81 -11.38 25.05
C ALA A 31 21.27 -12.69 25.76
N ALA A 32 21.59 -13.73 24.99
CA ALA A 32 22.10 -14.98 25.51
C ALA A 32 23.43 -14.82 26.26
N LEU A 33 24.32 -13.96 25.73
CA LEU A 33 25.60 -13.66 26.38
C LEU A 33 25.38 -12.94 27.72
N VAL A 34 24.48 -11.95 27.77
CA VAL A 34 24.13 -11.24 29.00
C VAL A 34 23.53 -12.19 30.03
N LEU A 35 22.60 -13.04 29.60
CA LEU A 35 22.00 -14.06 30.48
C LEU A 35 23.05 -15.07 30.99
N TYR A 36 23.98 -15.49 30.14
CA TYR A 36 25.07 -16.37 30.54
C TYR A 36 25.96 -15.74 31.60
N VAL A 37 26.39 -14.49 31.45
CA VAL A 37 27.20 -13.75 32.43
C VAL A 37 26.43 -13.55 33.73
N ALA A 38 25.14 -13.17 33.63
CA ALA A 38 24.28 -13.03 34.82
C ALA A 38 24.12 -14.36 35.58
N TRP A 39 23.93 -15.46 34.86
CA TRP A 39 23.82 -16.79 35.45
C TRP A 39 25.12 -17.23 36.13
N LEU A 40 26.28 -16.95 35.54
CA LEU A 40 27.59 -17.21 36.18
C LEU A 40 27.72 -16.47 37.51
N ARG A 41 27.39 -15.17 37.54
CA ARG A 41 27.42 -14.37 38.75
C ARG A 41 26.42 -14.84 39.81
N TYR A 42 25.23 -15.21 39.38
CA TYR A 42 24.18 -15.74 40.27
C TYR A 42 24.61 -17.03 40.92
N THR A 43 25.19 -17.99 40.16
CA THR A 43 25.67 -19.25 40.70
C THR A 43 26.83 -19.09 41.67
N GLU A 44 27.72 -18.10 41.44
CA GLU A 44 28.79 -17.76 42.39
C GLU A 44 28.19 -17.18 43.68
N ALA A 45 27.29 -16.19 43.59
CA ALA A 45 26.67 -15.55 44.76
C ALA A 45 25.87 -16.54 45.65
N VAL A 46 25.02 -17.37 45.02
CA VAL A 46 24.23 -18.37 45.76
C VAL A 46 25.13 -19.35 46.51
N ARG A 47 26.21 -19.79 45.89
CA ARG A 47 27.16 -20.73 46.56
C ARG A 47 27.92 -20.06 47.66
N THR A 48 28.32 -18.76 47.50
CA THR A 48 28.98 -18.03 48.55
C THR A 48 28.08 -17.90 49.79
N THR A 49 26.82 -17.51 49.60
CA THR A 49 25.84 -17.37 50.70
C THR A 49 25.55 -18.72 51.39
N GLU A 50 25.46 -19.81 50.61
CA GLU A 50 25.25 -21.13 51.18
C GLU A 50 26.47 -21.57 52.00
N LEU A 51 27.69 -21.34 51.52
CA LEU A 51 28.91 -21.64 52.22
C LEU A 51 29.06 -20.82 53.50
N GLU A 52 28.69 -19.49 53.47
CA GLU A 52 28.66 -18.64 54.65
C GLU A 52 27.76 -19.21 55.73
N ARG A 53 26.55 -19.62 55.41
CA ARG A 53 25.62 -20.28 56.37
C ARG A 53 26.19 -21.54 56.98
N GLN A 54 26.82 -22.41 56.15
CA GLN A 54 27.38 -23.66 56.58
C GLN A 54 28.57 -23.43 57.51
N VAL A 55 29.48 -22.56 57.14
CA VAL A 55 30.65 -22.20 57.95
C VAL A 55 30.20 -21.58 59.27
N TYR A 56 29.22 -20.69 59.26
CA TYR A 56 28.67 -20.11 60.50
C TYR A 56 28.04 -21.19 61.40
N ALA A 57 27.31 -22.14 60.85
CA ALA A 57 26.73 -23.25 61.64
C ALA A 57 27.82 -24.11 62.33
N ILE A 58 28.91 -24.38 61.60
CA ILE A 58 30.04 -25.13 62.15
C ILE A 58 30.76 -24.33 63.25
N THR A 59 31.05 -23.06 63.00
CA THR A 59 31.72 -22.19 64.03
C THR A 59 30.84 -21.99 65.25
N ALA A 60 29.52 -21.81 65.08
CA ALA A 60 28.60 -21.75 66.23
C ALA A 60 28.58 -23.06 67.03
N GLY A 61 28.65 -24.19 66.35
CA GLY A 61 28.77 -25.50 67.01
C GLY A 61 30.09 -25.69 67.76
N LEU A 62 31.19 -25.23 67.16
CA LEU A 62 32.52 -25.29 67.82
C LEU A 62 32.55 -24.37 69.04
N ASN A 63 32.07 -23.16 68.97
CA ASN A 63 32.04 -22.16 70.04
C ASN A 63 31.10 -22.63 71.19
N ALA A 64 30.01 -23.37 70.90
CA ALA A 64 29.13 -23.89 71.95
C ALA A 64 29.73 -25.06 72.74
N GLY A 65 30.69 -25.77 72.14
CA GLY A 65 31.37 -26.90 72.80
C GLY A 65 32.40 -26.51 73.92
N GLY A 66 32.64 -25.22 74.16
CA GLY A 66 33.65 -24.69 75.02
C GLY A 66 34.98 -24.41 74.29
N PRO A 67 35.92 -23.69 74.94
CA PRO A 67 37.18 -23.28 74.34
C PRO A 67 37.96 -24.53 73.89
N LEU A 68 38.42 -24.50 72.64
CA LEU A 68 39.33 -25.51 72.11
C LEU A 68 40.66 -25.36 72.81
N ASP A 69 40.99 -26.31 73.71
CA ASP A 69 42.25 -26.30 74.44
C ASP A 69 43.42 -26.65 73.53
N ILE A 70 44.10 -25.61 73.00
CA ILE A 70 45.18 -25.70 72.01
C ILE A 70 46.55 -25.45 72.66
N GLU A 71 46.68 -25.46 74.01
CA GLU A 71 48.00 -25.28 74.72
C GLU A 71 48.95 -26.47 74.46
N SER A 72 48.61 -27.48 73.79
CA SER A 72 49.50 -28.61 73.45
C SER A 72 50.18 -28.37 72.08
N PRO A 73 51.51 -28.53 71.96
CA PRO A 73 52.27 -28.33 70.72
C PRO A 73 52.03 -29.44 69.66
N GLU A 74 51.06 -30.33 69.89
CA GLU A 74 50.66 -31.37 68.96
C GLU A 74 49.52 -30.84 68.10
N PRO A 75 49.51 -31.18 66.77
CA PRO A 75 48.41 -30.81 65.89
C PRO A 75 47.10 -31.33 66.49
N ILE A 76 46.01 -30.56 66.33
CA ILE A 76 44.66 -30.89 66.80
C ILE A 76 44.35 -32.37 66.44
N THR A 77 44.54 -33.26 67.40
CA THR A 77 44.32 -34.67 67.28
C THR A 77 43.19 -35.09 68.19
N GLY A 78 42.15 -35.72 67.68
CA GLY A 78 41.04 -36.16 68.50
C GLY A 78 39.67 -35.94 67.83
N VAL A 79 38.64 -35.93 68.64
CA VAL A 79 37.23 -35.86 68.17
C VAL A 79 36.96 -34.61 67.31
N SER A 80 37.60 -33.49 67.63
CA SER A 80 37.42 -32.21 66.90
C SER A 80 38.01 -32.27 65.47
N ALA A 81 39.18 -32.91 65.25
CA ALA A 81 39.80 -33.10 63.93
C ALA A 81 38.97 -34.04 63.06
N THR A 82 38.49 -35.12 63.64
CA THR A 82 37.63 -36.08 62.92
C THR A 82 36.29 -35.45 62.53
N LEU A 83 35.73 -34.59 63.40
CA LEU A 83 34.47 -33.89 63.12
C LEU A 83 34.63 -32.90 62.02
N LEU A 84 35.70 -32.10 61.99
CA LEU A 84 36.02 -31.16 60.92
C LEU A 84 36.25 -31.88 59.55
N GLU A 85 36.90 -33.04 59.57
CA GLU A 85 37.11 -33.84 58.36
C GLU A 85 35.78 -34.41 57.82
N VAL A 86 34.90 -34.89 58.68
CA VAL A 86 33.57 -35.37 58.29
C VAL A 86 32.71 -34.22 57.75
N GLU A 87 32.68 -33.09 58.40
CA GLU A 87 31.97 -31.91 57.96
C GLU A 87 32.51 -31.38 56.61
N ALA A 88 33.83 -31.30 56.44
CA ALA A 88 34.47 -30.93 55.19
C ALA A 88 34.03 -31.84 54.03
N ARG A 89 33.96 -33.16 54.27
CA ARG A 89 33.49 -34.13 53.26
C ARG A 89 31.99 -34.00 52.95
N LEU A 90 31.16 -33.74 53.98
CA LEU A 90 29.71 -33.55 53.80
C LEU A 90 29.36 -32.31 52.99
N ILE A 91 30.13 -31.23 53.18
CA ILE A 91 29.90 -29.95 52.51
C ILE A 91 30.60 -29.93 51.14
N GLY A 92 31.58 -30.81 50.90
CA GLY A 92 32.38 -30.80 49.67
C GLY A 92 33.33 -29.60 49.59
N THR A 93 33.89 -29.23 50.75
CA THR A 93 34.79 -28.07 50.89
C THR A 93 36.04 -28.46 51.68
N TYR A 94 37.10 -27.70 51.53
CA TYR A 94 38.26 -27.84 52.38
C TYR A 94 38.11 -26.89 53.57
N LEU A 95 38.21 -27.43 54.80
CA LEU A 95 38.19 -26.68 56.02
C LEU A 95 39.61 -26.53 56.58
N VAL A 96 39.97 -25.30 56.86
CA VAL A 96 41.29 -24.93 57.39
C VAL A 96 41.08 -24.08 58.65
N LEU A 97 41.73 -24.44 59.74
CA LEU A 97 41.75 -23.67 60.96
C LEU A 97 43.06 -22.88 61.02
N THR A 98 42.96 -21.56 61.26
CA THR A 98 44.14 -20.66 61.34
C THR A 98 44.18 -19.95 62.65
N ASP A 99 45.39 -19.53 63.09
CA ASP A 99 45.56 -18.53 64.15
C ASP A 99 45.23 -17.12 63.66
N ALA A 100 45.30 -16.13 64.54
CA ALA A 100 45.13 -14.71 64.27
C ALA A 100 46.13 -14.17 63.21
N GLY A 101 47.32 -14.79 63.13
CA GLY A 101 48.39 -14.44 62.19
C GLY A 101 48.28 -15.14 60.84
N GLY A 102 47.24 -16.02 60.64
CA GLY A 102 47.00 -16.78 59.42
C GLY A 102 47.83 -18.08 59.30
N ALA A 103 48.56 -18.48 60.37
CA ALA A 103 49.24 -19.77 60.36
C ALA A 103 48.23 -20.92 60.45
N VAL A 104 48.39 -21.94 59.61
CA VAL A 104 47.48 -23.08 59.54
C VAL A 104 47.72 -24.01 60.77
N LEU A 105 46.71 -24.16 61.60
CA LEU A 105 46.69 -25.05 62.73
C LEU A 105 46.16 -26.43 62.36
N TYR A 106 45.20 -26.50 61.49
CA TYR A 106 44.61 -27.74 60.98
C TYR A 106 44.13 -27.56 59.52
N SER A 107 44.27 -28.62 58.74
CA SER A 107 43.67 -28.69 57.39
C SER A 107 43.02 -30.05 57.18
N SER A 108 41.77 -30.06 56.67
CA SER A 108 41.03 -31.30 56.38
C SER A 108 41.61 -32.06 55.17
N GLU A 109 42.51 -31.46 54.38
CA GLU A 109 43.19 -32.07 53.26
C GLU A 109 44.67 -31.66 53.21
N SER A 110 45.54 -32.64 53.12
CA SER A 110 47.00 -32.44 53.12
C SER A 110 47.57 -31.90 51.80
N ASP A 111 46.78 -31.90 50.73
CA ASP A 111 47.20 -31.49 49.41
C ASP A 111 47.03 -29.99 49.11
N VAL A 112 46.24 -29.28 49.95
CA VAL A 112 46.14 -27.83 49.97
C VAL A 112 47.24 -27.26 50.88
N THR A 113 48.45 -27.11 50.35
CA THR A 113 49.57 -26.47 51.04
C THR A 113 49.33 -24.98 51.17
N LEU A 114 48.53 -24.57 52.15
CA LEU A 114 48.42 -23.23 52.65
C LEU A 114 49.33 -23.13 53.88
N ASP A 115 50.62 -22.87 53.69
CA ASP A 115 51.56 -22.70 54.79
C ASP A 115 51.19 -21.47 55.64
N ARG A 116 50.50 -20.51 55.06
CA ARG A 116 49.97 -19.30 55.71
C ARG A 116 48.82 -18.73 54.87
N TYR A 117 47.68 -18.47 55.48
CA TYR A 117 46.55 -17.83 54.83
C TYR A 117 46.21 -16.51 55.56
N ASP A 118 46.46 -15.40 54.88
CA ASP A 118 46.16 -14.10 55.42
C ASP A 118 44.69 -13.74 55.18
N VAL A 119 43.82 -14.00 56.17
CA VAL A 119 42.39 -13.72 56.18
C VAL A 119 42.13 -12.20 55.98
N ALA A 120 43.08 -11.33 56.36
CA ALA A 120 42.98 -9.90 56.19
C ALA A 120 42.97 -9.47 54.69
N ARG A 121 43.45 -10.31 53.78
CA ARG A 121 43.43 -10.08 52.33
C ARG A 121 42.09 -10.38 51.69
N LEU A 122 41.16 -11.02 52.39
CA LEU A 122 39.80 -11.16 51.87
C LEU A 122 39.18 -9.79 51.71
N THR A 123 38.85 -9.45 50.48
CA THR A 123 38.36 -8.11 50.05
C THR A 123 36.94 -7.81 50.59
N GLY A 124 36.25 -8.78 51.17
CA GLY A 124 34.92 -8.60 51.75
C GLY A 124 35.01 -7.92 53.13
N ALA A 125 34.21 -6.87 53.37
CA ALA A 125 33.99 -6.41 54.71
C ALA A 125 33.34 -7.54 55.56
N PRO A 126 33.72 -7.71 56.85
CA PRO A 126 33.04 -8.67 57.70
C PRO A 126 31.54 -8.32 57.77
N ASP A 127 30.69 -9.32 57.78
CA ASP A 127 29.26 -9.15 58.04
C ASP A 127 29.00 -8.88 59.53
N GLU A 128 27.73 -8.78 59.93
CA GLU A 128 27.34 -8.53 61.35
C GLU A 128 27.82 -9.62 62.29
N LEU A 129 28.23 -10.80 61.77
CA LEU A 129 28.70 -11.94 62.53
C LEU A 129 30.23 -12.12 62.44
N GLY A 130 30.93 -11.19 61.80
CA GLY A 130 32.36 -11.23 61.60
C GLY A 130 32.85 -12.17 60.49
N VAL A 131 31.92 -12.74 59.69
CA VAL A 131 32.26 -13.64 58.61
C VAL A 131 32.73 -12.82 57.40
N ARG A 132 33.83 -13.26 56.80
CA ARG A 132 34.39 -12.66 55.56
C ARG A 132 34.30 -13.67 54.43
N SER A 133 33.90 -13.22 53.26
CA SER A 133 33.87 -14.05 52.07
C SER A 133 34.48 -13.38 50.84
N GLY A 134 34.95 -14.17 49.92
CA GLY A 134 35.53 -13.68 48.67
C GLY A 134 35.81 -14.77 47.67
N VAL A 135 36.07 -14.37 46.43
CA VAL A 135 36.48 -15.29 45.35
C VAL A 135 37.90 -14.92 44.95
N GLU A 136 38.86 -15.78 45.24
CA GLU A 136 40.27 -15.54 44.97
C GLU A 136 40.93 -16.64 44.11
N PRO A 137 41.99 -16.30 43.37
CA PRO A 137 42.79 -17.29 42.65
C PRO A 137 43.84 -17.87 43.62
N LEU A 138 43.79 -19.19 43.89
CA LEU A 138 44.84 -19.90 44.60
C LEU A 138 45.78 -20.68 43.63
N PRO A 139 47.12 -20.73 43.90
CA PRO A 139 48.14 -21.26 42.99
C PRO A 139 47.82 -22.74 42.77
N ARG A 140 47.35 -23.61 42.80
CA ARG A 140 47.05 -25.00 42.40
C ARG A 140 45.56 -25.33 42.32
N ALA A 141 44.73 -24.57 43.05
CA ALA A 141 43.29 -24.84 43.10
C ALA A 141 42.49 -24.03 42.08
N GLY A 142 43.11 -23.00 41.41
CA GLY A 142 42.44 -22.05 40.53
C GLY A 142 41.60 -21.05 41.29
N ARG A 143 40.48 -20.60 40.71
CA ARG A 143 39.54 -19.69 41.41
C ARG A 143 38.78 -20.52 42.47
N VAL A 144 38.74 -20.02 43.68
CA VAL A 144 38.08 -20.63 44.83
C VAL A 144 37.16 -19.63 45.51
N ILE A 145 36.07 -20.11 46.08
CA ILE A 145 35.27 -19.36 47.06
C ILE A 145 35.91 -19.57 48.43
N ILE A 146 36.17 -18.53 49.13
CA ILE A 146 36.75 -18.60 50.51
C ILE A 146 35.76 -17.90 51.42
N VAL A 147 35.45 -18.56 52.53
CA VAL A 147 34.67 -18.04 53.65
C VAL A 147 35.43 -18.26 54.92
N ALA A 148 35.66 -17.17 55.66
CA ALA A 148 36.37 -17.20 56.96
C ALA A 148 35.43 -16.70 58.07
N ALA A 149 35.25 -17.48 59.10
CA ALA A 149 34.48 -17.10 60.31
C ALA A 149 35.32 -17.17 61.55
N PRO A 150 35.16 -16.25 62.50
CA PRO A 150 35.94 -16.26 63.77
C PRO A 150 35.55 -17.43 64.64
N VAL A 151 36.54 -18.03 65.30
CA VAL A 151 36.38 -19.13 66.26
C VAL A 151 36.94 -18.73 67.60
N ASP A 152 36.12 -18.79 68.67
CA ASP A 152 36.48 -18.45 69.99
C ASP A 152 37.42 -19.52 70.64
N GLY A 153 38.41 -19.13 71.34
CA GLY A 153 39.29 -20.05 72.11
C GLY A 153 40.59 -20.46 71.45
N ILE A 154 40.85 -19.95 70.24
CA ILE A 154 42.17 -20.05 69.58
C ILE A 154 42.89 -18.73 69.82
N ASP A 155 44.04 -18.72 70.52
CA ASP A 155 44.88 -17.52 70.82
C ASP A 155 44.36 -16.23 70.17
N ALA A 156 43.50 -15.52 70.88
CA ALA A 156 42.81 -14.28 70.47
C ALA A 156 42.63 -14.13 68.95
N ASP A 157 41.47 -14.53 68.41
CA ASP A 157 40.95 -14.33 67.02
C ASP A 157 41.40 -15.33 65.90
N GLY A 158 41.36 -16.65 66.16
CA GLY A 158 41.49 -17.66 65.11
C GLY A 158 40.30 -17.73 64.15
N TYR A 159 40.52 -18.22 62.97
CA TYR A 159 39.47 -18.32 61.91
C TYR A 159 39.30 -19.76 61.40
N LEU A 160 38.05 -20.19 61.24
CA LEU A 160 37.71 -21.31 60.42
C LEU A 160 37.52 -20.84 58.97
N VAL A 161 38.36 -21.32 58.06
CA VAL A 161 38.38 -20.95 56.66
C VAL A 161 37.86 -22.11 55.83
N ALA A 162 36.78 -21.94 55.16
CA ALA A 162 36.27 -22.89 54.17
C ALA A 162 36.70 -22.48 52.73
N VAL A 163 37.26 -23.42 52.00
CA VAL A 163 37.77 -23.21 50.65
C VAL A 163 37.06 -24.15 49.71
N GLN A 164 36.27 -23.63 48.76
CA GLN A 164 35.55 -24.42 47.76
C GLN A 164 36.08 -24.12 46.37
N PRO A 165 36.69 -25.05 45.65
CA PRO A 165 37.19 -24.86 44.32
C PRO A 165 36.02 -24.72 43.30
N LEU A 166 36.04 -23.63 42.51
CA LEU A 166 35.05 -23.35 41.47
C LEU A 166 35.08 -24.37 40.32
N ARG A 167 36.16 -25.18 40.22
CA ARG A 167 36.26 -26.27 39.25
C ARG A 167 35.22 -27.38 39.46
N GLU A 168 34.75 -27.55 40.70
CA GLU A 168 33.69 -28.53 41.01
C GLU A 168 32.34 -28.12 40.44
N LEU A 169 32.12 -26.82 40.27
CA LEU A 169 30.96 -26.28 39.61
C LEU A 169 31.04 -26.38 38.07
N ALA A 170 32.17 -26.84 37.51
CA ALA A 170 32.39 -26.91 36.06
C ALA A 170 31.41 -27.83 35.36
N GLY A 171 30.98 -28.91 36.00
CA GLY A 171 29.97 -29.84 35.48
C GLY A 171 28.61 -29.14 35.28
N ALA A 172 28.12 -28.48 36.35
CA ALA A 172 26.88 -27.73 36.33
C ALA A 172 26.95 -26.56 35.32
N ARG A 173 28.09 -25.85 35.30
CA ARG A 173 28.33 -24.73 34.33
C ARG A 173 28.32 -25.22 32.87
N ARG A 174 28.92 -26.40 32.57
CA ARG A 174 28.88 -26.99 31.22
C ARG A 174 27.45 -27.38 30.81
N GLY A 175 26.70 -28.00 31.72
CA GLY A 175 25.30 -28.36 31.47
C GLY A 175 24.43 -27.14 31.18
N GLY A 176 24.54 -26.12 32.02
CA GLY A 176 23.81 -24.86 31.80
C GLY A 176 24.20 -24.11 30.52
N ALA A 177 25.51 -24.09 30.20
CA ALA A 177 26.00 -23.48 28.96
C ALA A 177 25.48 -24.24 27.72
N LEU A 178 25.40 -25.54 27.77
CA LEU A 178 24.87 -26.38 26.69
C LEU A 178 23.37 -26.15 26.48
N ILE A 179 22.58 -26.07 27.54
CA ILE A 179 21.16 -25.75 27.48
C ILE A 179 20.96 -24.35 26.85
N LEU A 180 21.70 -23.33 27.30
CA LEU A 180 21.65 -21.97 26.77
C LEU A 180 22.01 -21.92 25.28
N LEU A 181 23.03 -22.68 24.88
CA LEU A 181 23.44 -22.77 23.47
C LEU A 181 22.34 -23.42 22.62
N VAL A 182 21.74 -24.50 23.08
CA VAL A 182 20.63 -25.18 22.34
C VAL A 182 19.43 -24.27 22.23
N VAL A 183 19.02 -23.60 23.33
CA VAL A 183 17.89 -22.67 23.31
C VAL A 183 18.17 -21.51 22.36
N THR A 184 19.38 -20.93 22.41
CA THR A 184 19.79 -19.85 21.51
C THR A 184 19.74 -20.27 20.05
N LEU A 185 20.29 -21.45 19.72
CA LEU A 185 20.27 -21.98 18.37
C LEU A 185 18.84 -22.20 17.86
N LEU A 186 17.99 -22.81 18.70
CA LEU A 186 16.57 -23.03 18.38
C LEU A 186 15.84 -21.71 18.11
N THR A 187 16.07 -20.71 18.97
CA THR A 187 15.44 -19.38 18.83
C THR A 187 15.88 -18.68 17.54
N VAL A 188 17.17 -18.78 17.17
CA VAL A 188 17.69 -18.23 15.91
C VAL A 188 17.04 -18.92 14.70
N VAL A 189 16.90 -20.26 14.74
CA VAL A 189 16.23 -21.03 13.67
C VAL A 189 14.77 -20.60 13.52
N VAL A 190 14.04 -20.50 14.63
CA VAL A 190 12.63 -20.07 14.64
C VAL A 190 12.51 -18.64 14.08
N ALA A 191 13.35 -17.72 14.54
CA ALA A 191 13.36 -16.34 14.03
C ALA A 191 13.66 -16.28 12.52
N TRP A 192 14.58 -17.12 12.03
CA TRP A 192 14.91 -17.21 10.61
C TRP A 192 13.74 -17.74 9.77
N VAL A 193 13.00 -18.74 10.25
CA VAL A 193 11.82 -19.31 9.59
C VAL A 193 10.69 -18.28 9.54
N ILE A 194 10.35 -17.66 10.69
CA ILE A 194 9.30 -16.64 10.79
C ILE A 194 9.64 -15.43 9.89
N GLY A 195 10.88 -14.91 9.99
CA GLY A 195 11.34 -13.80 9.14
C GLY A 195 11.27 -14.13 7.65
N GLY A 196 11.54 -15.40 7.28
CA GLY A 196 11.38 -15.89 5.91
C GLY A 196 9.92 -15.89 5.43
N ILE A 197 8.98 -16.31 6.26
CA ILE A 197 7.55 -16.33 5.97
C ILE A 197 7.03 -14.88 5.80
N VAL A 198 7.34 -14.01 6.75
CA VAL A 198 6.91 -12.60 6.71
C VAL A 198 7.48 -11.89 5.48
N ALA A 199 8.79 -12.02 5.23
CA ALA A 199 9.41 -11.43 4.05
C ALA A 199 8.77 -11.92 2.74
N HIS A 200 8.41 -13.20 2.66
CA HIS A 200 7.75 -13.77 1.48
C HIS A 200 6.34 -13.25 1.30
N ARG A 201 5.55 -13.17 2.39
CA ARG A 201 4.18 -12.63 2.34
C ARG A 201 4.13 -11.17 1.94
N MET A 202 5.03 -10.33 2.46
CA MET A 202 5.06 -8.90 2.15
C MET A 202 5.66 -8.56 0.78
N THR A 203 6.70 -9.29 0.35
CA THR A 203 7.44 -8.91 -0.86
C THR A 203 6.81 -9.48 -2.14
N ARG A 204 6.20 -10.66 -2.08
CA ARG A 204 5.62 -11.32 -3.26
C ARG A 204 4.50 -10.52 -3.94
N PRO A 205 3.52 -9.93 -3.22
CA PRO A 205 2.50 -9.08 -3.82
C PRO A 205 3.10 -7.83 -4.49
N LEU A 206 4.07 -7.17 -3.86
CA LEU A 206 4.74 -6.00 -4.43
C LEU A 206 5.49 -6.31 -5.74
N VAL A 207 6.09 -7.50 -5.84
CA VAL A 207 6.70 -7.95 -7.08
C VAL A 207 5.65 -8.15 -8.18
N ARG A 208 4.49 -8.72 -7.86
CA ARG A 208 3.38 -8.88 -8.81
C ARG A 208 2.81 -7.54 -9.29
N LEU A 209 2.64 -6.58 -8.36
CA LEU A 209 2.23 -5.21 -8.72
C LEU A 209 3.22 -4.53 -9.67
N ARG A 210 4.52 -4.67 -9.41
CA ARG A 210 5.56 -4.18 -10.32
C ARG A 210 5.48 -4.85 -11.70
N GLU A 211 5.30 -6.17 -11.74
CA GLU A 211 5.13 -6.90 -13.00
C GLU A 211 3.90 -6.43 -13.78
N GLY A 212 2.80 -6.15 -13.06
CA GLY A 212 1.60 -5.56 -13.63
C GLY A 212 1.87 -4.16 -14.21
N ALA A 213 2.58 -3.32 -13.47
CA ALA A 213 2.97 -1.99 -13.94
C ALA A 213 3.89 -2.05 -15.18
N ASP A 214 4.89 -2.96 -15.15
CA ASP A 214 5.77 -3.20 -16.31
C ASP A 214 4.97 -3.73 -17.52
N ALA A 215 3.96 -4.57 -17.30
CA ALA A 215 3.07 -5.08 -18.36
C ALA A 215 2.21 -3.96 -18.97
N ILE A 216 1.62 -3.08 -18.15
CA ILE A 216 0.88 -1.90 -18.63
C ILE A 216 1.82 -0.98 -19.43
N ALA A 217 3.02 -0.69 -18.93
CA ALA A 217 4.01 0.13 -19.62
C ALA A 217 4.45 -0.49 -20.98
N ALA A 218 4.39 -1.81 -21.11
CA ALA A 218 4.66 -2.54 -22.35
C ALA A 218 3.45 -2.62 -23.29
N GLY A 219 2.30 -2.01 -22.94
CA GLY A 219 1.09 -1.98 -23.78
C GLY A 219 0.11 -3.11 -23.52
N SER A 220 0.25 -3.89 -22.45
CA SER A 220 -0.73 -4.88 -22.02
C SER A 220 -1.77 -4.22 -21.10
N TRP A 221 -2.66 -3.44 -21.72
CA TRP A 221 -3.71 -2.73 -21.02
C TRP A 221 -4.70 -3.72 -20.40
N GLY A 222 -5.31 -3.37 -19.25
CA GLY A 222 -6.26 -4.25 -18.56
C GLY A 222 -5.62 -5.41 -17.77
N TYR A 223 -4.28 -5.44 -17.63
CA TYR A 223 -3.61 -6.44 -16.80
C TYR A 223 -4.10 -6.38 -15.36
N GLN A 224 -4.47 -7.54 -14.80
CA GLN A 224 -4.94 -7.64 -13.43
C GLN A 224 -3.97 -8.42 -12.56
N VAL A 225 -3.79 -7.95 -11.34
CA VAL A 225 -3.01 -8.64 -10.30
C VAL A 225 -3.97 -9.35 -9.34
N PRO A 226 -3.57 -10.51 -8.78
CA PRO A 226 -4.37 -11.19 -7.75
C PRO A 226 -4.57 -10.30 -6.52
N VAL A 227 -5.80 -10.25 -6.01
CA VAL A 227 -6.18 -9.51 -4.81
C VAL A 227 -6.02 -10.44 -3.61
N GLU A 228 -4.78 -10.58 -3.12
CA GLU A 228 -4.39 -11.52 -2.06
C GLU A 228 -3.40 -10.85 -1.12
N GLY A 229 -3.45 -11.16 0.17
CA GLY A 229 -2.50 -10.65 1.18
C GLY A 229 -3.17 -9.99 2.37
N ASP A 230 -2.44 -9.12 3.05
CA ASP A 230 -2.94 -8.32 4.16
C ASP A 230 -3.82 -7.16 3.62
N GLU A 231 -4.60 -6.52 4.49
CA GLU A 231 -5.63 -5.53 4.12
C GLU A 231 -5.07 -4.40 3.23
N GLU A 232 -3.89 -3.90 3.55
CA GLU A 232 -3.22 -2.83 2.79
C GLU A 232 -2.80 -3.30 1.39
N VAL A 233 -2.39 -4.56 1.26
CA VAL A 233 -2.02 -5.16 -0.03
C VAL A 233 -3.25 -5.39 -0.89
N ILE A 234 -4.35 -5.86 -0.30
CA ILE A 234 -5.65 -6.03 -0.96
C ILE A 234 -6.15 -4.68 -1.49
N ALA A 235 -6.12 -3.63 -0.65
CA ALA A 235 -6.51 -2.29 -1.04
C ALA A 235 -5.66 -1.77 -2.22
N LEU A 236 -4.35 -1.96 -2.16
CA LEU A 236 -3.43 -1.54 -3.22
C LEU A 236 -3.63 -2.33 -4.53
N ALA A 237 -3.82 -3.65 -4.45
CA ALA A 237 -4.10 -4.49 -5.62
C ALA A 237 -5.43 -4.13 -6.27
N SER A 238 -6.48 -3.83 -5.48
CA SER A 238 -7.79 -3.39 -5.96
C SER A 238 -7.72 -2.02 -6.64
N ALA A 239 -7.00 -1.07 -6.04
CA ALA A 239 -6.76 0.24 -6.63
C ALA A 239 -5.99 0.14 -7.95
N PHE A 240 -4.95 -0.72 -8.01
CA PHE A 240 -4.19 -1.01 -9.23
C PHE A 240 -5.09 -1.59 -10.32
N ASN A 241 -5.91 -2.60 -10.00
CA ASN A 241 -6.81 -3.23 -10.96
C ASN A 241 -7.86 -2.24 -11.50
N THR A 242 -8.39 -1.36 -10.62
CA THR A 242 -9.30 -0.29 -11.02
C THR A 242 -8.62 0.70 -11.98
N MET A 243 -7.40 1.12 -11.68
CA MET A 243 -6.60 1.98 -12.56
C MET A 243 -6.34 1.29 -13.91
N SER A 244 -5.91 0.03 -13.90
CA SER A 244 -5.65 -0.76 -15.10
C SER A 244 -6.87 -0.87 -16.00
N ALA A 245 -8.05 -1.16 -15.43
CA ALA A 245 -9.30 -1.22 -16.16
C ALA A 245 -9.70 0.14 -16.78
N ARG A 246 -9.50 1.24 -16.05
CA ARG A 246 -9.75 2.59 -16.58
C ARG A 246 -8.82 2.95 -17.73
N VAL A 247 -7.54 2.58 -17.65
CA VAL A 247 -6.56 2.81 -18.73
C VAL A 247 -6.95 1.99 -19.97
N ASP A 248 -7.34 0.74 -19.80
CA ASP A 248 -7.79 -0.13 -20.90
C ASP A 248 -9.03 0.43 -21.59
N ALA A 249 -10.05 0.82 -20.82
CA ALA A 249 -11.25 1.46 -21.33
C ALA A 249 -10.95 2.75 -22.09
N ALA A 250 -10.08 3.62 -21.55
CA ALA A 250 -9.69 4.86 -22.20
C ALA A 250 -8.94 4.61 -23.52
N TYR A 251 -7.99 3.65 -23.51
CA TYR A 251 -7.24 3.29 -24.71
C TYR A 251 -8.12 2.67 -25.81
N THR A 252 -9.04 1.79 -25.41
CA THR A 252 -10.00 1.16 -26.33
C THR A 252 -10.93 2.21 -26.94
N ALA A 253 -11.47 3.13 -26.12
CA ALA A 253 -12.29 4.24 -26.61
C ALA A 253 -11.49 5.14 -27.59
N GLN A 254 -10.22 5.44 -27.28
CA GLN A 254 -9.36 6.23 -28.17
C GLN A 254 -9.11 5.50 -29.52
N ARG A 255 -8.88 4.19 -29.49
CA ARG A 255 -8.70 3.42 -30.73
C ARG A 255 -9.95 3.41 -31.59
N HIS A 256 -11.13 3.21 -31.02
CA HIS A 256 -12.39 3.28 -31.74
C HIS A 256 -12.58 4.65 -32.36
N PHE A 257 -12.37 5.72 -31.55
CA PHE A 257 -12.45 7.10 -32.04
C PHE A 257 -11.57 7.36 -33.25
N VAL A 258 -10.28 6.97 -33.22
CA VAL A 258 -9.36 7.13 -34.36
C VAL A 258 -9.83 6.31 -35.57
N GLY A 259 -10.36 5.11 -35.36
CA GLY A 259 -10.94 4.26 -36.41
C GLY A 259 -12.13 4.92 -37.11
N ASP A 260 -13.06 5.41 -36.29
CA ASP A 260 -14.30 6.05 -36.77
C ASP A 260 -14.04 7.34 -37.54
N VAL A 261 -13.16 8.22 -36.97
CA VAL A 261 -12.69 9.45 -37.65
C VAL A 261 -12.08 9.11 -39.02
N SER A 262 -11.23 8.06 -39.06
CA SER A 262 -10.58 7.67 -40.31
C SER A 262 -11.59 7.20 -41.37
N HIS A 263 -12.64 6.52 -40.94
CA HIS A 263 -13.74 6.09 -41.82
C HIS A 263 -14.58 7.27 -42.32
N GLU A 264 -14.99 8.18 -41.43
CA GLU A 264 -15.79 9.37 -41.76
C GLU A 264 -15.05 10.36 -42.66
N ILE A 265 -13.72 10.43 -42.57
CA ILE A 265 -12.87 11.25 -43.49
C ILE A 265 -12.68 10.55 -44.84
N ARG A 266 -12.48 9.23 -44.86
CA ARG A 266 -12.18 8.51 -46.08
C ARG A 266 -13.32 8.56 -47.11
N THR A 267 -14.56 8.45 -46.67
CA THR A 267 -15.74 8.41 -47.53
C THR A 267 -15.88 9.68 -48.39
N PRO A 268 -15.92 10.90 -47.80
CA PRO A 268 -16.02 12.13 -48.62
C PRO A 268 -14.79 12.35 -49.51
N ILE A 269 -13.56 12.01 -49.02
CA ILE A 269 -12.36 12.11 -49.85
C ILE A 269 -12.44 11.21 -51.07
N THR A 270 -12.89 9.96 -50.90
CA THR A 270 -13.08 9.02 -52.04
C THR A 270 -14.11 9.56 -53.03
N SER A 271 -15.22 10.13 -52.53
CA SER A 271 -16.25 10.77 -53.36
C SER A 271 -15.68 11.96 -54.15
N ILE A 272 -14.97 12.87 -53.50
CA ILE A 272 -14.29 14.01 -54.12
C ILE A 272 -13.32 13.54 -55.20
N GLN A 273 -12.45 12.59 -54.89
CA GLN A 273 -11.47 12.02 -55.85
C GLN A 273 -12.16 11.38 -57.07
N GLY A 274 -13.23 10.61 -56.81
CA GLY A 274 -13.99 9.96 -57.88
C GLY A 274 -14.64 10.98 -58.84
N PHE A 275 -15.35 11.97 -58.28
CA PHE A 275 -16.00 12.98 -59.12
C PHE A 275 -15.03 13.98 -59.76
N ALA A 276 -13.90 14.28 -59.09
CA ALA A 276 -12.82 15.08 -59.69
C ALA A 276 -12.17 14.31 -60.87
N GLY A 277 -11.91 12.98 -60.67
CA GLY A 277 -11.41 12.13 -61.73
C GLY A 277 -12.38 12.03 -62.93
N ALA A 278 -13.68 11.96 -62.66
CA ALA A 278 -14.71 11.98 -63.69
C ALA A 278 -14.82 13.28 -64.46
N LEU A 279 -14.54 14.43 -63.78
CA LEU A 279 -14.45 15.74 -64.42
C LEU A 279 -13.18 15.93 -65.28
N LEU A 280 -12.09 15.30 -64.91
CA LEU A 280 -10.82 15.35 -65.67
C LEU A 280 -10.76 14.37 -66.84
N GLY A 281 -11.55 13.29 -66.77
CA GLY A 281 -11.72 12.35 -67.86
C GLY A 281 -12.93 12.68 -68.71
N ASP A 282 -13.15 11.95 -69.82
CA ASP A 282 -14.26 12.18 -70.75
C ASP A 282 -15.61 11.62 -70.26
N MET A 283 -15.76 11.37 -68.95
CA MET A 283 -17.00 10.83 -68.37
C MET A 283 -18.08 11.89 -68.11
N ALA A 284 -17.76 13.18 -68.23
CA ALA A 284 -18.74 14.25 -68.14
C ALA A 284 -19.09 14.78 -69.54
N GLU A 285 -20.06 14.12 -70.15
CA GLU A 285 -20.44 14.37 -71.58
C GLU A 285 -21.08 15.74 -71.80
N ASP A 286 -21.80 16.26 -70.83
CA ASP A 286 -22.50 17.55 -70.95
C ASP A 286 -22.20 18.52 -69.76
N ARG A 287 -22.67 19.78 -69.90
CA ARG A 287 -22.51 20.82 -68.92
C ARG A 287 -23.25 20.50 -67.60
N GLU A 288 -24.40 19.88 -67.69
CA GLU A 288 -25.27 19.56 -66.56
C GLU A 288 -24.60 18.54 -65.66
N GLN A 289 -23.97 17.49 -66.23
CA GLN A 289 -23.19 16.51 -65.50
C GLN A 289 -21.96 17.13 -64.81
N ARG A 290 -21.25 18.04 -65.48
CA ARG A 290 -20.10 18.76 -64.88
C ARG A 290 -20.54 19.60 -63.69
N ASP A 291 -21.64 20.34 -63.84
CA ASP A 291 -22.19 21.16 -62.77
C ASP A 291 -22.70 20.29 -61.59
N ARG A 292 -23.23 19.10 -61.86
CA ARG A 292 -23.63 18.13 -60.87
C ARG A 292 -22.40 17.59 -60.09
N PHE A 293 -21.34 17.19 -60.79
CA PHE A 293 -20.12 16.66 -60.15
C PHE A 293 -19.44 17.76 -59.30
N ALA A 294 -19.35 18.99 -59.81
CA ALA A 294 -18.82 20.13 -59.09
C ALA A 294 -19.61 20.46 -57.81
N ARG A 295 -20.97 20.33 -57.90
CA ARG A 295 -21.82 20.50 -56.69
C ARG A 295 -21.56 19.41 -55.64
N ILE A 296 -21.41 18.14 -56.07
CA ILE A 296 -21.10 17.02 -55.14
C ILE A 296 -19.74 17.27 -54.48
N ILE A 297 -18.70 17.61 -55.25
CA ILE A 297 -17.37 17.91 -54.71
C ILE A 297 -17.44 19.05 -53.67
N ARG A 298 -18.15 20.15 -53.96
CA ARG A 298 -18.34 21.27 -53.05
C ARG A 298 -19.08 20.84 -51.78
N GLN A 299 -20.11 20.00 -51.89
CA GLN A 299 -20.89 19.48 -50.79
C GLN A 299 -20.05 18.61 -49.88
N GLU A 300 -19.24 17.67 -50.42
CA GLU A 300 -18.38 16.79 -49.63
C GLU A 300 -17.20 17.56 -48.98
N ALA A 301 -16.66 18.59 -49.65
CA ALA A 301 -15.67 19.47 -49.08
C ALA A 301 -16.24 20.29 -47.90
N GLY A 302 -17.49 20.77 -48.02
CA GLY A 302 -18.20 21.43 -46.93
C GLY A 302 -18.42 20.50 -45.71
N ARG A 303 -18.79 19.24 -45.98
CA ARG A 303 -18.95 18.19 -44.97
C ARG A 303 -17.63 17.90 -44.21
N LEU A 304 -16.50 17.83 -44.93
CA LEU A 304 -15.18 17.68 -44.31
C LEU A 304 -14.80 18.85 -43.39
N MET A 305 -15.11 20.12 -43.83
CA MET A 305 -14.89 21.29 -43.01
C MET A 305 -15.71 21.26 -41.70
N GLU A 306 -16.98 20.85 -41.78
CA GLU A 306 -17.87 20.69 -40.64
C GLU A 306 -17.34 19.59 -39.70
N LEU A 307 -16.94 18.42 -40.23
CA LEU A 307 -16.37 17.32 -39.46
C LEU A 307 -15.09 17.77 -38.73
N THR A 308 -14.17 18.46 -39.41
CA THR A 308 -12.92 18.93 -38.79
C THR A 308 -13.17 19.98 -37.72
N GLY A 309 -14.12 20.89 -37.92
CA GLY A 309 -14.55 21.88 -36.93
C GLY A 309 -15.14 21.23 -35.68
N THR A 310 -15.96 20.19 -35.89
CA THR A 310 -16.58 19.38 -34.81
C THR A 310 -15.54 18.61 -34.02
N LEU A 311 -14.54 18.00 -34.67
CA LEU A 311 -13.42 17.32 -34.04
C LEU A 311 -12.56 18.26 -33.19
N LEU A 312 -12.29 19.46 -33.70
CA LEU A 312 -11.52 20.47 -32.95
C LEU A 312 -12.29 20.94 -31.70
N ALA A 313 -13.59 21.21 -31.84
CA ALA A 313 -14.45 21.56 -30.70
C ALA A 313 -14.46 20.46 -29.64
N LEU A 314 -14.54 19.17 -30.06
CA LEU A 314 -14.48 18.04 -29.15
C LEU A 314 -13.12 17.93 -28.45
N ALA A 315 -12.01 18.13 -29.17
CA ALA A 315 -10.66 18.13 -28.58
C ALA A 315 -10.46 19.24 -27.52
N ASP A 316 -11.04 20.43 -27.78
CA ASP A 316 -11.00 21.52 -26.81
C ASP A 316 -11.83 21.21 -25.55
N LEU A 317 -13.01 20.59 -25.72
CA LEU A 317 -13.86 20.13 -24.62
C LEU A 317 -13.18 19.02 -23.79
N ASP A 318 -12.56 18.03 -24.44
CA ASP A 318 -11.87 16.93 -23.76
C ASP A 318 -10.61 17.38 -23.00
N SER A 319 -9.93 18.41 -23.51
CA SER A 319 -8.73 18.97 -22.86
C SER A 319 -9.02 19.83 -21.64
N GLY A 320 -10.30 20.08 -21.32
CA GLY A 320 -10.71 20.96 -20.21
C GLY A 320 -10.37 22.44 -20.44
N ARG A 321 -10.01 22.83 -21.68
CA ARG A 321 -9.70 24.24 -22.03
C ARG A 321 -10.92 25.11 -22.17
N VAL A 322 -12.10 24.50 -22.36
CA VAL A 322 -13.37 25.23 -22.45
C VAL A 322 -13.82 25.58 -21.04
N THR A 323 -13.82 26.87 -20.74
CA THR A 323 -14.44 27.42 -19.53
C THR A 323 -15.88 27.85 -19.83
N VAL A 324 -16.78 27.62 -18.89
CA VAL A 324 -18.19 27.97 -18.99
C VAL A 324 -18.41 29.15 -18.05
N ASP A 325 -18.93 30.27 -18.62
CA ASP A 325 -19.31 31.46 -17.86
C ASP A 325 -20.83 31.43 -17.61
N ARG A 326 -21.23 30.99 -16.42
CA ARG A 326 -22.64 30.78 -16.07
C ARG A 326 -23.27 32.09 -15.63
N SER A 327 -24.26 32.53 -16.36
CA SER A 327 -25.06 33.72 -16.09
C SER A 327 -26.54 33.44 -16.34
N VAL A 328 -27.40 34.34 -15.88
CA VAL A 328 -28.85 34.26 -16.18
C VAL A 328 -29.06 34.56 -17.64
N VAL A 329 -29.49 33.54 -18.41
CA VAL A 329 -29.64 33.65 -19.87
C VAL A 329 -30.91 34.45 -20.22
N ASP A 330 -30.79 35.34 -21.20
CA ASP A 330 -31.94 36.01 -21.85
C ASP A 330 -32.62 35.04 -22.81
N THR A 331 -33.74 34.45 -22.36
CA THR A 331 -34.53 33.51 -23.15
C THR A 331 -35.16 34.13 -24.38
N THR A 332 -35.41 35.44 -24.39
CA THR A 332 -35.94 36.17 -25.58
C THR A 332 -34.85 36.25 -26.65
N ALA A 333 -33.63 36.66 -26.27
CA ALA A 333 -32.50 36.67 -27.18
C ALA A 333 -32.16 35.26 -27.73
N LEU A 334 -32.27 34.23 -26.89
CA LEU A 334 -32.12 32.83 -27.32
C LEU A 334 -33.16 32.43 -28.38
N SER A 335 -34.44 32.80 -28.16
CA SER A 335 -35.51 32.52 -29.11
C SER A 335 -35.29 33.22 -30.45
N GLU A 336 -34.96 34.52 -30.44
CA GLU A 336 -34.67 35.31 -31.65
C GLU A 336 -33.47 34.70 -32.43
N ALA A 337 -32.42 34.30 -31.72
CA ALA A 337 -31.24 33.68 -32.34
C ALA A 337 -31.58 32.34 -33.00
N LEU A 338 -32.45 31.51 -32.39
CA LEU A 338 -32.94 30.24 -32.98
C LEU A 338 -33.75 30.51 -34.25
N HIS A 339 -34.70 31.45 -34.24
CA HIS A 339 -35.45 31.84 -35.43
C HIS A 339 -34.52 32.31 -36.53
N SER A 340 -33.64 33.26 -36.27
CA SER A 340 -32.72 33.82 -37.25
C SER A 340 -31.83 32.75 -37.93
N ARG A 341 -31.53 31.66 -37.23
CA ARG A 341 -30.66 30.58 -37.75
C ARG A 341 -31.43 29.49 -38.49
N HIS A 342 -32.68 29.22 -38.12
CA HIS A 342 -33.35 27.99 -38.52
C HIS A 342 -34.61 28.21 -39.38
N ASP A 343 -35.23 29.41 -39.39
CA ASP A 343 -36.46 29.66 -40.16
C ASP A 343 -36.28 29.35 -41.68
N LEU A 344 -35.20 29.85 -42.27
CA LEU A 344 -34.94 29.62 -43.70
C LEU A 344 -34.75 28.13 -44.03
N VAL A 345 -34.02 27.41 -43.16
CA VAL A 345 -33.78 25.99 -43.32
C VAL A 345 -35.08 25.19 -43.17
N ALA A 346 -35.92 25.56 -42.21
CA ALA A 346 -37.22 24.97 -41.99
C ALA A 346 -38.14 25.17 -43.22
N GLU A 347 -38.19 26.38 -43.77
CA GLU A 347 -38.94 26.73 -44.95
C GLU A 347 -38.48 25.93 -46.20
N GLU A 348 -37.17 25.85 -46.45
CA GLU A 348 -36.59 25.06 -47.55
C GLU A 348 -36.94 23.59 -47.44
N ARG A 349 -37.01 23.06 -46.20
CA ARG A 349 -37.39 21.67 -45.94
C ARG A 349 -38.88 21.44 -45.91
N GLY A 350 -39.70 22.50 -45.86
CA GLY A 350 -41.15 22.44 -45.75
C GLY A 350 -41.60 21.90 -44.40
N VAL A 351 -40.91 22.27 -43.32
CA VAL A 351 -41.20 21.88 -41.93
C VAL A 351 -41.65 23.13 -41.16
N SER A 352 -42.73 23.00 -40.37
CA SER A 352 -43.15 24.08 -39.47
C SER A 352 -42.18 24.18 -38.29
N PHE A 353 -41.60 25.36 -38.08
CA PHE A 353 -40.68 25.63 -36.96
C PHE A 353 -41.32 26.61 -35.99
N GLU A 354 -41.48 26.22 -34.77
CA GLU A 354 -42.14 26.98 -33.70
C GLU A 354 -41.23 27.11 -32.50
N VAL A 355 -41.04 28.35 -31.98
CA VAL A 355 -40.41 28.58 -30.68
C VAL A 355 -41.45 29.19 -29.76
N THR A 356 -41.80 28.48 -28.70
CA THR A 356 -42.72 29.01 -27.68
C THR A 356 -42.00 29.92 -26.71
N ASP A 357 -42.71 30.57 -25.79
CA ASP A 357 -42.07 31.41 -24.78
C ASP A 357 -41.14 30.59 -23.87
N LEU A 358 -39.85 30.71 -24.08
CA LEU A 358 -38.83 29.99 -23.31
C LEU A 358 -38.68 30.53 -21.88
N GLY A 359 -39.19 31.72 -21.60
CA GLY A 359 -39.07 32.41 -20.32
C GLY A 359 -40.29 32.31 -19.41
N ALA A 360 -41.41 31.70 -19.87
CA ALA A 360 -42.68 31.71 -19.17
C ALA A 360 -42.63 31.12 -17.76
N GLU A 361 -41.78 30.09 -17.56
CA GLU A 361 -41.65 29.38 -16.28
C GLU A 361 -40.32 29.65 -15.54
N GLY A 362 -39.46 30.55 -16.06
CA GLY A 362 -38.18 30.88 -15.43
C GLY A 362 -37.03 31.04 -16.43
N ARG A 363 -35.85 31.29 -15.94
CA ARG A 363 -34.64 31.48 -16.75
C ARG A 363 -33.55 30.50 -16.33
N PRO A 364 -32.74 29.94 -17.24
CA PRO A 364 -31.62 29.08 -16.89
C PRO A 364 -30.41 29.87 -16.42
N LEU A 365 -29.65 29.27 -15.50
CA LEU A 365 -28.28 29.72 -15.16
C LEU A 365 -27.30 28.93 -16.02
N ALA A 366 -26.80 29.52 -17.10
CA ALA A 366 -25.97 28.85 -18.08
C ALA A 366 -25.03 29.81 -18.82
N ASP A 367 -24.12 29.25 -19.61
CA ASP A 367 -23.37 30.02 -20.61
C ASP A 367 -24.27 30.18 -21.86
N GLU A 368 -24.64 31.41 -22.17
CA GLU A 368 -25.57 31.76 -23.25
C GLU A 368 -25.11 31.23 -24.61
N LEU A 369 -23.81 31.36 -24.91
CA LEU A 369 -23.24 30.91 -26.17
C LEU A 369 -23.29 29.37 -26.27
N ARG A 370 -22.98 28.67 -25.20
CA ARG A 370 -23.01 27.21 -25.16
C ARG A 370 -24.43 26.65 -25.19
N LEU A 371 -25.36 27.31 -24.49
CA LEU A 371 -26.77 26.94 -24.56
C LEU A 371 -27.34 27.12 -25.97
N LEU A 372 -27.04 28.24 -26.60
CA LEU A 372 -27.41 28.47 -27.99
C LEU A 372 -26.79 27.46 -28.96
N GLN A 373 -25.55 27.05 -28.72
CA GLN A 373 -24.90 25.98 -29.50
C GLN A 373 -25.61 24.65 -29.35
N VAL A 374 -25.96 24.26 -28.11
CA VAL A 374 -26.73 23.02 -27.84
C VAL A 374 -28.12 23.08 -28.46
N ALA A 375 -28.86 24.17 -28.22
CA ALA A 375 -30.21 24.37 -28.77
C ALA A 375 -30.19 24.29 -30.30
N SER A 376 -29.27 25.00 -30.97
CA SER A 376 -29.14 25.01 -32.42
C SER A 376 -28.80 23.61 -32.98
N ALA A 377 -27.93 22.82 -32.29
CA ALA A 377 -27.61 21.50 -32.73
C ALA A 377 -28.82 20.55 -32.62
N LEU A 378 -29.62 20.66 -31.54
CA LEU A 378 -30.83 19.86 -31.35
C LEU A 378 -31.91 20.23 -32.38
N VAL A 379 -32.12 21.54 -32.65
CA VAL A 379 -33.05 22.03 -33.68
C VAL A 379 -32.63 21.55 -35.06
N SER A 380 -31.32 21.64 -35.39
CA SER A 380 -30.81 21.12 -36.66
C SER A 380 -31.06 19.62 -36.82
N ASN A 381 -30.88 18.86 -35.75
CA ASN A 381 -31.17 17.40 -35.72
C ASN A 381 -32.68 17.15 -35.90
N ALA A 382 -33.54 17.89 -35.21
CA ALA A 382 -34.99 17.78 -35.34
C ALA A 382 -35.48 18.11 -36.78
N LEU A 383 -34.99 19.19 -37.38
CA LEU A 383 -35.28 19.56 -38.76
C LEU A 383 -34.78 18.54 -39.79
N LEU A 384 -33.69 17.82 -39.49
CA LEU A 384 -33.17 16.76 -40.34
C LEU A 384 -34.09 15.54 -40.37
N HIS A 385 -34.67 15.17 -39.24
CA HIS A 385 -35.49 13.97 -39.07
C HIS A 385 -36.98 14.22 -39.26
N ALA A 386 -37.47 15.47 -39.15
CA ALA A 386 -38.86 15.81 -39.42
C ALA A 386 -39.22 15.54 -40.90
N PRO A 387 -40.36 14.90 -41.22
CA PRO A 387 -40.85 14.75 -42.57
C PRO A 387 -41.30 16.08 -43.16
N ARG A 388 -41.39 16.15 -44.48
CA ARG A 388 -41.95 17.32 -45.16
C ARG A 388 -43.42 17.53 -44.74
N GLY A 389 -43.82 18.70 -44.34
CA GLY A 389 -45.11 18.97 -43.69
C GLY A 389 -45.19 18.65 -42.19
N GLY A 390 -44.08 18.20 -41.61
CA GLY A 390 -43.98 17.97 -40.18
C GLY A 390 -43.75 19.23 -39.36
N THR A 391 -43.57 19.08 -38.06
CA THR A 391 -43.41 20.20 -37.12
C THR A 391 -42.20 19.95 -36.23
N VAL A 392 -41.43 21.03 -35.96
CA VAL A 392 -40.40 21.09 -34.92
C VAL A 392 -40.77 22.22 -33.95
N ARG A 393 -40.87 21.87 -32.67
CA ARG A 393 -41.24 22.85 -31.63
C ARG A 393 -40.16 22.93 -30.56
N VAL A 394 -39.75 24.15 -30.22
CA VAL A 394 -38.85 24.45 -29.10
C VAL A 394 -39.65 25.11 -27.98
N GLY A 395 -39.47 24.59 -26.74
CA GLY A 395 -40.18 25.11 -25.58
C GLY A 395 -39.30 25.17 -24.33
N GLY A 396 -39.74 25.99 -23.37
CA GLY A 396 -39.17 26.06 -22.02
C GLY A 396 -40.17 25.55 -20.99
N ILE A 397 -39.77 24.59 -20.14
CA ILE A 397 -40.60 24.05 -19.07
C ILE A 397 -39.78 24.03 -17.76
N VAL A 398 -40.48 23.91 -16.62
CA VAL A 398 -39.84 23.60 -15.32
C VAL A 398 -40.16 22.17 -14.92
N ARG A 399 -39.10 21.42 -14.62
CA ARG A 399 -39.19 20.04 -14.12
C ARG A 399 -38.21 19.87 -12.95
N ASP A 400 -38.67 19.39 -11.82
CA ASP A 400 -37.87 19.14 -10.61
C ASP A 400 -37.02 20.40 -10.19
N ASP A 401 -37.65 21.58 -10.17
CA ASP A 401 -37.05 22.89 -9.88
C ASP A 401 -35.88 23.30 -10.81
N ARG A 402 -35.77 22.64 -11.97
CA ARG A 402 -34.82 22.98 -13.02
C ARG A 402 -35.55 23.56 -14.22
N TRP A 403 -34.93 24.54 -14.89
CA TRP A 403 -35.39 25.00 -16.19
C TRP A 403 -34.93 23.99 -17.26
N CYS A 404 -35.86 23.54 -18.09
CA CYS A 404 -35.57 22.58 -19.14
C CYS A 404 -35.98 23.14 -20.52
N LEU A 405 -34.99 23.14 -21.46
CA LEU A 405 -35.26 23.34 -22.89
C LEU A 405 -35.80 22.02 -23.48
N THR A 406 -36.89 22.08 -24.19
CA THR A 406 -37.41 20.96 -24.96
C THR A 406 -37.32 21.25 -26.47
N VAL A 407 -36.92 20.26 -27.24
CA VAL A 407 -36.98 20.29 -28.71
C VAL A 407 -37.74 19.05 -29.17
N ASP A 408 -38.94 19.29 -29.65
CA ASP A 408 -39.85 18.26 -30.14
C ASP A 408 -39.82 18.19 -31.66
N ASP A 409 -39.82 16.98 -32.23
CA ASP A 409 -40.00 16.77 -33.65
C ASP A 409 -41.15 15.78 -33.96
N SER A 410 -41.57 15.77 -35.19
CA SER A 410 -42.58 14.86 -35.75
C SER A 410 -41.96 13.74 -36.57
N GLY A 411 -40.71 13.38 -36.32
CA GLY A 411 -39.96 12.34 -37.01
C GLY A 411 -40.31 10.91 -36.59
N GLU A 412 -39.40 9.99 -36.84
CA GLU A 412 -39.58 8.56 -36.54
C GLU A 412 -39.34 8.26 -35.02
N GLY A 413 -38.88 9.23 -34.23
CA GLY A 413 -38.54 9.04 -32.81
C GLY A 413 -37.26 8.25 -32.58
N VAL A 414 -36.99 7.93 -31.28
CA VAL A 414 -35.80 7.19 -30.84
C VAL A 414 -36.25 5.96 -30.05
N PRO A 415 -35.91 4.73 -30.49
CA PRO A 415 -36.21 3.51 -29.75
C PRO A 415 -35.66 3.55 -28.33
N ALA A 416 -36.41 3.00 -27.35
CA ALA A 416 -36.08 3.12 -25.93
C ALA A 416 -34.65 2.55 -25.60
N GLU A 417 -34.27 1.46 -26.26
CA GLU A 417 -32.96 0.81 -26.13
C GLU A 417 -31.79 1.62 -26.67
N GLU A 418 -32.07 2.61 -27.53
CA GLU A 418 -31.03 3.42 -28.16
C GLU A 418 -30.90 4.82 -27.54
N ARG A 419 -31.80 5.22 -26.62
CA ARG A 419 -31.89 6.57 -26.06
C ARG A 419 -30.62 7.03 -25.36
N GLU A 420 -29.93 6.14 -24.69
CA GLU A 420 -28.62 6.45 -24.07
C GLU A 420 -27.48 6.46 -25.10
N ARG A 421 -27.55 5.54 -26.06
CA ARG A 421 -26.49 5.35 -27.07
C ARG A 421 -26.37 6.47 -28.09
N ILE A 422 -27.45 7.17 -28.42
CA ILE A 422 -27.41 8.27 -29.40
C ILE A 422 -26.52 9.44 -28.96
N PHE A 423 -26.18 9.53 -27.70
CA PHE A 423 -25.23 10.52 -27.16
C PHE A 423 -23.78 10.05 -27.18
N GLU A 424 -23.52 8.80 -27.56
CA GLU A 424 -22.17 8.31 -27.79
C GLU A 424 -21.61 8.86 -29.12
N ARG A 425 -20.28 8.88 -29.22
CA ARG A 425 -19.60 9.43 -30.42
C ARG A 425 -19.82 8.49 -31.61
N PHE A 426 -20.12 9.07 -32.78
CA PHE A 426 -20.33 8.36 -34.08
C PHE A 426 -21.52 7.41 -34.09
N VAL A 427 -22.37 7.39 -33.09
CA VAL A 427 -23.60 6.57 -33.11
C VAL A 427 -24.63 7.15 -34.04
N ARG A 428 -25.23 6.29 -34.88
CA ARG A 428 -26.29 6.59 -35.82
C ARG A 428 -27.26 5.42 -35.89
N LEU A 429 -28.57 5.69 -35.75
CA LEU A 429 -29.60 4.63 -35.69
C LEU A 429 -29.83 3.90 -37.01
N ASP A 430 -29.58 4.55 -38.15
CA ASP A 430 -29.80 3.97 -39.52
C ASP A 430 -28.58 4.19 -40.43
N ALA A 431 -27.74 3.16 -40.55
CA ALA A 431 -26.58 3.21 -41.45
C ALA A 431 -26.97 3.24 -42.97
N SER A 432 -28.15 2.73 -43.34
CA SER A 432 -28.57 2.59 -44.75
C SER A 432 -29.23 3.83 -45.35
N ARG A 433 -29.95 4.61 -44.56
CA ARG A 433 -30.61 5.87 -44.98
C ARG A 433 -29.79 7.13 -44.73
N ALA A 434 -28.82 7.04 -43.86
CA ALA A 434 -28.05 8.17 -43.37
C ALA A 434 -26.94 8.67 -44.30
N SER A 435 -26.48 7.87 -45.26
CA SER A 435 -25.44 8.29 -46.21
C SER A 435 -25.90 9.43 -47.12
N VAL A 436 -27.21 9.60 -47.32
CA VAL A 436 -27.81 10.65 -48.19
C VAL A 436 -28.18 11.91 -47.39
N ARG A 437 -28.39 11.83 -46.05
CA ARG A 437 -28.91 12.93 -45.23
C ARG A 437 -27.92 13.60 -44.30
N GLY A 438 -26.69 13.15 -44.23
CA GLY A 438 -25.53 13.88 -43.70
C GLY A 438 -25.55 14.32 -42.21
N GLY A 439 -24.93 13.52 -41.33
CA GLY A 439 -24.55 13.95 -40.00
C GLY A 439 -23.35 13.11 -39.52
N SER A 440 -22.37 13.70 -38.83
CA SER A 440 -21.15 13.01 -38.38
C SER A 440 -21.34 12.08 -37.16
N GLY A 441 -22.54 12.05 -36.56
CA GLY A 441 -22.77 11.34 -35.28
C GLY A 441 -22.02 11.93 -34.07
N LEU A 442 -21.45 13.13 -34.24
CA LEU A 442 -20.72 13.83 -33.16
C LEU A 442 -21.56 14.92 -32.49
N GLY A 443 -22.60 15.42 -33.15
CA GLY A 443 -23.36 16.58 -32.65
C GLY A 443 -24.00 16.35 -31.28
N LEU A 444 -24.70 15.22 -31.08
CA LEU A 444 -25.35 14.89 -29.82
C LEU A 444 -24.34 14.61 -28.68
N SER A 445 -23.19 14.01 -29.00
CA SER A 445 -22.12 13.79 -28.00
C SER A 445 -21.49 15.09 -27.53
N ILE A 446 -21.38 16.10 -28.41
CA ILE A 446 -20.95 17.46 -28.05
C ILE A 446 -22.01 18.14 -27.20
N CYS A 447 -23.30 18.00 -27.56
CA CYS A 447 -24.40 18.55 -26.75
C CYS A 447 -24.34 18.01 -25.32
N ARG A 448 -24.20 16.69 -25.15
CA ARG A 448 -24.07 16.07 -23.82
C ARG A 448 -22.89 16.66 -23.05
N ARG A 449 -21.71 16.75 -23.67
CA ARG A 449 -20.52 17.30 -23.02
C ARG A 449 -20.65 18.77 -22.64
N LEU A 450 -21.26 19.60 -23.46
CA LEU A 450 -21.54 21.00 -23.14
C LEU A 450 -22.55 21.13 -21.99
N VAL A 451 -23.59 20.31 -22.00
CA VAL A 451 -24.60 20.27 -20.94
C VAL A 451 -23.97 19.81 -19.61
N ASP A 452 -23.12 18.78 -19.63
CA ASP A 452 -22.36 18.33 -18.46
C ASP A 452 -21.47 19.46 -17.88
N LEU A 453 -20.80 20.24 -18.73
CA LEU A 453 -19.99 21.37 -18.30
C LEU A 453 -20.81 22.50 -17.67
N MET A 454 -22.11 22.59 -17.98
CA MET A 454 -23.06 23.52 -17.39
C MET A 454 -23.80 22.93 -16.17
N ASP A 455 -23.36 21.78 -15.63
CA ASP A 455 -24.01 21.01 -14.55
C ASP A 455 -25.47 20.63 -14.88
N GLY A 456 -25.75 20.44 -16.14
CA GLY A 456 -27.05 20.07 -16.68
C GLY A 456 -27.23 18.57 -16.92
N THR A 457 -28.40 18.22 -17.45
CA THR A 457 -28.72 16.88 -17.93
C THR A 457 -29.36 16.95 -19.30
N ILE A 458 -29.07 16.01 -20.19
CA ILE A 458 -29.71 15.84 -21.49
C ILE A 458 -30.31 14.46 -21.60
N ALA A 459 -31.54 14.38 -22.10
CA ALA A 459 -32.26 13.14 -22.30
C ALA A 459 -33.11 13.19 -23.59
N VAL A 460 -33.64 12.05 -24.03
CA VAL A 460 -34.61 11.95 -25.10
C VAL A 460 -35.80 11.10 -24.66
N GLU A 461 -36.99 11.57 -24.98
CA GLU A 461 -38.28 10.94 -24.70
C GLU A 461 -39.12 10.91 -25.97
N ASP A 462 -40.32 10.30 -25.95
CA ASP A 462 -41.28 10.38 -27.03
C ASP A 462 -41.93 11.76 -27.07
N SER A 463 -42.04 12.31 -28.27
CA SER A 463 -42.69 13.61 -28.50
C SER A 463 -44.19 13.44 -28.68
N GLU A 464 -44.98 14.38 -28.17
CA GLU A 464 -46.41 14.51 -28.44
C GLU A 464 -46.70 14.72 -29.94
N LEU A 465 -45.69 15.16 -30.70
CA LEU A 465 -45.76 15.32 -32.16
C LEU A 465 -45.55 14.00 -32.94
N GLY A 466 -45.30 12.90 -32.21
CA GLY A 466 -45.13 11.56 -32.77
C GLY A 466 -43.67 11.17 -33.04
N GLY A 467 -42.69 12.08 -32.84
CA GLY A 467 -41.27 11.85 -33.00
C GLY A 467 -40.49 11.82 -31.71
N ALA A 468 -39.31 12.47 -31.67
CA ALA A 468 -38.46 12.58 -30.49
C ALA A 468 -38.65 13.92 -29.77
N ARG A 469 -38.55 13.88 -28.45
CA ARG A 469 -38.40 15.06 -27.56
C ARG A 469 -37.03 15.02 -26.90
N PHE A 470 -36.16 15.92 -27.30
CA PHE A 470 -34.90 16.16 -26.59
C PHE A 470 -35.15 17.15 -25.45
N ILE A 471 -34.62 16.85 -24.27
CA ILE A 471 -34.80 17.65 -23.05
C ILE A 471 -33.42 17.96 -22.47
N VAL A 472 -33.13 19.25 -22.29
CA VAL A 472 -31.90 19.74 -21.64
C VAL A 472 -32.29 20.51 -20.39
N CYS A 473 -31.99 19.96 -19.21
CA CYS A 473 -32.32 20.58 -17.92
C CYS A 473 -31.08 21.20 -17.28
N LEU A 474 -31.19 22.47 -16.93
CA LEU A 474 -30.16 23.31 -16.31
C LEU A 474 -30.68 23.86 -14.98
N GLU A 475 -29.74 24.37 -14.16
CA GLU A 475 -30.11 25.11 -12.95
C GLU A 475 -30.97 26.30 -13.29
N ARG A 476 -32.03 26.54 -12.48
CA ARG A 476 -32.90 27.65 -12.60
C ARG A 476 -32.37 28.84 -11.79
N ALA A 477 -32.37 30.04 -12.37
CA ALA A 477 -31.98 31.26 -11.69
C ALA A 477 -33.03 31.81 -10.74
#